data_9efdda740ec0ae1acab38278cf200f7a
#
_entry.id   9efdda740ec0ae1acab38278cf200f7a
#
_cell.length_a   1.000
_cell.length_b   1.000
_cell.length_c   1.000
_cell.angle_alpha   90.00
_cell.angle_beta   90.00
_cell.angle_gamma   90.00
#
_symmetry.space_group_name_H-M   'P 1'
#
loop_
_entity.id
_entity.type
_entity.pdbx_description
1 polymer ?
#
loop_
_entity_poly.entity_id
_entity_poly.type
_entity_poly.pdbx_seq_one_letter_code
_entity_poly.pdbx_strand_id
1 'polypeptide(L)'
;MKFNEKLKLMREKNGYTIKQVAKAARVRAKTMEKYESGMEIPKLKTIIKIAEFYGFSTAELFQAAMAEVNEITQAMKKGSDAE
;
A
#
# COMPACT_ATOMS: atom_id res chain seq x y z
N MET A 1 -0.22 6.20 -10.16
CA MET A 1 -0.01 4.78 -9.81
C MET A 1 -0.74 4.46 -8.52
N LYS A 2 -1.50 3.41 -8.52
CA LYS A 2 -2.22 2.99 -7.33
C LYS A 2 -1.27 2.39 -6.30
N PHE A 3 -1.68 2.40 -5.04
CA PHE A 3 -0.88 1.88 -3.95
C PHE A 3 -0.45 0.42 -4.16
N ASN A 4 -1.38 -0.43 -4.58
CA ASN A 4 -1.08 -1.84 -4.81
C ASN A 4 -0.07 -2.03 -5.94
N GLU A 5 -0.17 -1.24 -6.99
CA GLU A 5 0.78 -1.26 -8.10
C GLU A 5 2.16 -0.83 -7.64
N LYS A 6 2.22 0.18 -6.76
CA LYS A 6 3.48 0.68 -6.21
C LYS A 6 4.16 -0.38 -5.34
N LEU A 7 3.40 -1.11 -4.54
CA LEU A 7 3.95 -2.20 -3.72
C LEU A 7 4.59 -3.27 -4.59
N LYS A 8 3.89 -3.69 -5.63
CA LYS A 8 4.39 -4.71 -6.55
C LYS A 8 5.64 -4.24 -7.27
N LEU A 9 5.62 -3.02 -7.77
CA LEU A 9 6.76 -2.44 -8.48
C LEU A 9 7.99 -2.36 -7.58
N MET A 10 7.82 -1.91 -6.35
CA MET A 10 8.91 -1.82 -5.39
C MET A 10 9.52 -3.18 -5.10
N ARG A 11 8.68 -4.19 -4.95
CA ARG A 11 9.14 -5.54 -4.70
C ARG A 11 9.94 -6.08 -5.90
N GLU A 12 9.39 -5.97 -7.08
CA GLU A 12 10.03 -6.46 -8.30
C GLU A 12 11.33 -5.72 -8.60
N LYS A 13 11.32 -4.42 -8.41
CA LYS A 13 12.49 -3.58 -8.65
C LYS A 13 13.64 -3.93 -7.73
N ASN A 14 13.35 -4.39 -6.53
CA ASN A 14 14.37 -4.79 -5.56
C ASN A 14 14.68 -6.30 -5.60
N GLY A 15 14.03 -7.03 -6.49
CA GLY A 15 14.30 -8.45 -6.69
C GLY A 15 13.79 -9.35 -5.57
N TYR A 16 12.79 -8.91 -4.81
CA TYR A 16 12.22 -9.72 -3.73
C TYR A 16 11.06 -10.57 -4.20
N THR A 17 10.89 -11.72 -3.56
CA THR A 17 9.71 -12.56 -3.76
C THR A 17 8.60 -12.09 -2.83
N ILE A 18 7.36 -12.50 -3.13
CA ILE A 18 6.22 -12.22 -2.26
C ILE A 18 6.47 -12.78 -0.86
N LYS A 19 7.03 -13.98 -0.77
CA LYS A 19 7.33 -14.62 0.52
C LYS A 19 8.31 -13.80 1.36
N GLN A 20 9.32 -13.22 0.73
CA GLN A 20 10.32 -12.41 1.44
C GLN A 20 9.68 -11.16 2.02
N VAL A 21 8.89 -10.45 1.24
CA VAL A 21 8.24 -9.23 1.71
C VAL A 21 7.15 -9.55 2.74
N ALA A 22 6.40 -10.62 2.52
CA ALA A 22 5.37 -11.05 3.47
C ALA A 22 5.99 -11.35 4.84
N LYS A 23 7.13 -12.04 4.86
CA LYS A 23 7.84 -12.33 6.11
C LYS A 23 8.27 -11.05 6.81
N ALA A 24 8.80 -10.10 6.07
CA ALA A 24 9.22 -8.80 6.62
C ALA A 24 8.04 -8.02 7.18
N ALA A 25 6.90 -8.09 6.53
CA ALA A 25 5.67 -7.42 6.96
C ALA A 25 4.91 -8.20 8.03
N ARG A 26 5.37 -9.41 8.36
CA ARG A 26 4.74 -10.32 9.31
C ARG A 26 3.30 -10.67 8.93
N VAL A 27 3.08 -10.90 7.64
CA VAL A 27 1.80 -11.37 7.12
C VAL A 27 2.05 -12.63 6.29
N ARG A 28 0.98 -13.33 5.95
CA ARG A 28 1.07 -14.50 5.09
C ARG A 28 1.34 -14.07 3.65
N ALA A 29 1.98 -14.93 2.87
CA ALA A 29 2.22 -14.65 1.45
C ALA A 29 0.90 -14.36 0.72
N LYS A 30 -0.14 -15.11 1.04
CA LYS A 30 -1.47 -14.92 0.46
C LYS A 30 -2.04 -13.53 0.76
N THR A 31 -1.79 -13.03 1.96
CA THR A 31 -2.21 -11.68 2.35
C THR A 31 -1.43 -10.63 1.57
N MET A 32 -0.13 -10.83 1.39
CA MET A 32 0.69 -9.91 0.60
C MET A 32 0.22 -9.89 -0.87
N GLU A 33 -0.17 -11.03 -1.41
CA GLU A 33 -0.75 -11.10 -2.75
C GLU A 33 -2.01 -10.24 -2.86
N LYS A 34 -2.86 -10.26 -1.84
CA LYS A 34 -4.06 -9.43 -1.81
C LYS A 34 -3.72 -7.95 -1.78
N TYR A 35 -2.67 -7.57 -1.05
CA TYR A 35 -2.21 -6.18 -1.03
C TYR A 35 -1.74 -5.74 -2.41
N GLU A 36 -0.99 -6.58 -3.11
CA GLU A 36 -0.47 -6.24 -4.43
C GLU A 36 -1.52 -6.28 -5.53
N SER A 37 -2.57 -7.06 -5.35
CA SER A 37 -3.67 -7.13 -6.32
C SER A 37 -4.75 -6.06 -6.09
N GLY A 38 -4.65 -5.34 -4.99
CA GLY A 38 -5.64 -4.32 -4.65
C GLY A 38 -6.88 -4.84 -3.98
N MET A 39 -6.92 -6.13 -3.64
CA MET A 39 -8.07 -6.73 -2.96
C MET A 39 -8.17 -6.31 -1.50
N GLU A 40 -7.06 -5.91 -0.92
CA GLU A 40 -6.99 -5.51 0.48
C GLU A 40 -5.96 -4.42 0.66
N ILE A 41 -6.25 -3.44 1.52
CA ILE A 41 -5.31 -2.37 1.86
C ILE A 41 -4.67 -2.73 3.20
N PRO A 42 -3.33 -2.73 3.30
CA PRO A 42 -2.68 -3.05 4.57
C PRO A 42 -2.97 -2.01 5.63
N LYS A 43 -2.98 -2.47 6.88
CA LYS A 43 -3.13 -1.58 8.02
C LYS A 43 -1.86 -0.76 8.20
N LEU A 44 -1.97 0.36 8.90
CA LEU A 44 -0.85 1.27 9.12
C LEU A 44 0.40 0.55 9.66
N LYS A 45 0.26 -0.31 10.66
CA LYS A 45 1.41 -1.01 11.22
C LYS A 45 2.09 -1.94 10.21
N THR A 46 1.32 -2.50 9.27
CA THR A 46 1.87 -3.32 8.19
C THR A 46 2.62 -2.43 7.18
N ILE A 47 2.06 -1.28 6.87
CA ILE A 47 2.71 -0.30 5.98
C ILE A 47 4.05 0.13 6.57
N ILE A 48 4.10 0.37 7.87
CA ILE A 48 5.34 0.75 8.56
C ILE A 48 6.41 -0.32 8.39
N LYS A 49 6.05 -1.59 8.58
CA LYS A 49 6.99 -2.70 8.43
C LYS A 49 7.49 -2.84 7.00
N ILE A 50 6.63 -2.66 6.03
CA ILE A 50 7.01 -2.71 4.61
C ILE A 50 7.96 -1.55 4.28
N ALA A 51 7.64 -0.35 4.75
CA ALA A 51 8.48 0.82 4.53
C ALA A 51 9.87 0.63 5.13
N GLU A 52 9.94 0.14 6.35
CA GLU A 52 11.22 -0.14 7.03
C GLU A 52 12.04 -1.17 6.25
N PHE A 53 11.39 -2.19 5.73
CA PHE A 53 12.06 -3.24 4.97
C PHE A 53 12.70 -2.69 3.70
N TYR A 54 12.01 -1.79 3.01
CA TYR A 54 12.52 -1.17 1.79
C TYR A 54 13.44 0.03 2.04
N GLY A 55 13.52 0.51 3.28
CA GLY A 55 14.31 1.68 3.60
C GLY A 55 13.65 2.99 3.21
N PHE A 56 12.34 2.99 2.98
CA PHE A 56 11.60 4.21 2.69
C PHE A 56 11.09 4.83 3.98
N SER A 57 10.80 6.14 3.94
CA SER A 57 10.13 6.75 5.07
C SER A 57 8.68 6.23 5.11
N THR A 58 8.21 5.99 6.32
CA THR A 58 6.83 5.57 6.55
C THR A 58 5.85 6.56 5.91
N ALA A 59 6.19 7.84 5.96
CA ALA A 59 5.35 8.90 5.42
C ALA A 59 5.13 8.76 3.91
N GLU A 60 6.18 8.41 3.16
CA GLU A 60 6.07 8.25 1.71
C GLU A 60 5.10 7.16 1.32
N LEU A 61 5.21 6.00 1.97
CA LEU A 61 4.34 4.87 1.68
C LEU A 61 2.92 5.13 2.17
N PHE A 62 2.80 5.76 3.33
CA PHE A 62 1.52 6.14 3.90
C PHE A 62 0.79 7.14 3.01
N GLN A 63 1.50 8.13 2.47
CA GLN A 63 0.91 9.10 1.56
C GLN A 63 0.38 8.44 0.29
N ALA A 64 1.08 7.43 -0.23
CA ALA A 64 0.61 6.71 -1.41
C ALA A 64 -0.72 5.99 -1.14
N ALA A 65 -0.88 5.41 0.06
CA ALA A 65 -2.12 4.75 0.46
C ALA A 65 -3.24 5.78 0.68
N MET A 66 -2.91 6.89 1.34
CA MET A 66 -3.90 7.94 1.65
C MET A 66 -4.35 8.70 0.41
N ALA A 67 -3.47 8.82 -0.59
CA ALA A 67 -3.85 9.46 -1.85
C ALA A 67 -5.02 8.73 -2.51
N GLU A 68 -5.02 7.40 -2.45
CA GLU A 68 -6.10 6.59 -3.00
C GLU A 68 -7.40 6.81 -2.21
N VAL A 69 -7.29 6.86 -0.88
CA VAL A 69 -8.44 7.12 0.00
C VAL A 69 -8.97 8.54 -0.23
N ASN A 70 -8.09 9.51 -0.40
CA ASN A 70 -8.49 10.90 -0.65
C ASN A 70 -9.25 11.06 -1.96
N GLU A 71 -8.85 10.33 -3.00
CA GLU A 71 -9.55 10.34 -4.28
C GLU A 71 -10.99 9.86 -4.11
N ILE A 72 -11.19 8.79 -3.36
CA ILE A 72 -12.51 8.24 -3.06
C ILE A 72 -13.31 9.26 -2.24
N THR A 73 -12.70 9.84 -1.22
CA THR A 73 -13.35 10.82 -0.35
C THR A 73 -13.75 12.06 -1.12
N GLN A 74 -12.89 12.56 -2.00
CA GLN A 74 -13.19 13.73 -2.82
C GLN A 74 -14.32 13.46 -3.80
N ALA A 75 -14.35 12.28 -4.39
CA ALA A 75 -15.44 11.90 -5.27
C ALA A 75 -16.78 11.87 -4.54
N MET A 76 -16.78 11.42 -3.29
CA MET A 76 -17.97 11.42 -2.45
C MET A 76 -18.38 12.82 -2.00
N LYS A 77 -17.41 13.66 -1.65
CA LYS A 77 -17.67 15.04 -1.21
C LYS A 77 -18.12 15.95 -2.34
N LYS A 78 -17.77 15.61 -3.56
CA LYS A 78 -18.09 16.45 -4.70
C LYS A 78 -19.60 16.69 -4.84
N GLY A 79 -20.39 15.71 -4.40
CA GLY A 79 -21.85 15.88 -4.37
C GLY A 79 -22.32 16.80 -3.24
N SER A 80 -21.60 16.80 -2.12
CA SER A 80 -21.94 17.64 -0.96
C SER A 80 -21.49 19.08 -1.13
N ASP A 81 -20.38 19.27 -1.83
CA ASP A 81 -19.81 20.62 -2.02
C ASP A 81 -20.58 21.44 -3.04
N ALA A 82 -21.51 20.84 -3.73
CA ALA A 82 -22.37 21.54 -4.66
C ALA A 82 -23.37 22.46 -3.93
N GLU A 83 -23.39 22.40 -2.64
CA GLU A 83 -24.21 23.31 -1.85
C GLU A 83 -23.59 24.70 -1.84
#